data_8603d1e971d6df6845b5934bd45a2a2a
#
_entry.id   8603d1e971d6df6845b5934bd45a2a2a
#
_cell.length_a   1.000
_cell.length_b   1.000
_cell.length_c   1.000
_cell.angle_alpha   90.00
_cell.angle_beta   90.00
_cell.angle_gamma   90.00
#
_symmetry.space_group_name_H-M   'P 1'
#
loop_
_entity.id
_entity.type
_entity.pdbx_description
1 polymer ?
#
loop_
_entity_poly.entity_id
_entity_poly.type
_entity_poly.pdbx_seq_one_letter_code
_entity_poly.pdbx_strand_id
1 'polypeptide(L)'
;QITQMAGMRGLMSNPRGQIIELPVKSSFREGLSVLEYFISTHGARKGLTDTALRTADSGYLTRRLIDVAQDVIILEEDCGSPAGIWIEEQTTGLLASFEERILGRTTASPVIDPSDDKRIIANYNVEINEQLAKQIAESGIGRIMVRSALDCQATRGMCQACYGRSLATGARVMPGEAVGIIAAQSIGEPGTQLTMRTFHTGGVAQEDITSGLPRVEELFEARSPRGQAILAEIDGEVDLSEGEDGRRIRLVSSEEY
;
A
#
# COMPACT_ATOMS: atom_id res chain seq x y z
N GLN A 1 21.45 3.75 5.53
CA GLN A 1 21.99 4.20 6.83
C GLN A 1 23.33 3.56 7.13
N ILE A 2 23.48 2.21 7.02
CA ILE A 2 24.74 1.50 7.26
C ILE A 2 25.87 2.04 6.37
N THR A 3 25.59 2.32 5.11
CA THR A 3 26.54 2.90 4.16
C THR A 3 27.06 4.26 4.62
N GLN A 4 26.19 5.13 5.16
CA GLN A 4 26.61 6.45 5.68
C GLN A 4 27.35 6.35 7.01
N MET A 5 27.05 5.34 7.82
CA MET A 5 27.72 5.13 9.11
C MET A 5 29.12 4.56 8.98
N ALA A 6 29.33 3.59 8.12
CA ALA A 6 30.55 2.81 8.02
C ALA A 6 31.30 2.92 6.67
N GLY A 7 30.65 3.45 5.65
CA GLY A 7 31.23 3.62 4.32
C GLY A 7 31.48 5.10 3.99
N MET A 8 30.76 5.62 2.98
CA MET A 8 30.86 7.00 2.51
C MET A 8 29.48 7.63 2.54
N ARG A 9 29.37 8.89 2.96
CA ARG A 9 28.09 9.60 2.96
C ARG A 9 27.57 9.90 1.55
N GLY A 10 28.44 10.27 0.62
CA GLY A 10 28.14 10.42 -0.80
C GLY A 10 27.78 11.85 -1.23
N LEU A 11 27.08 11.97 -2.35
CA LEU A 11 26.65 13.25 -2.94
C LEU A 11 25.52 13.87 -2.13
N MET A 12 25.62 15.17 -1.91
CA MET A 12 24.64 15.96 -1.16
C MET A 12 23.90 16.91 -2.10
N SER A 13 22.66 17.21 -1.78
CA SER A 13 21.89 18.25 -2.48
C SER A 13 21.93 19.59 -1.74
N ASN A 14 21.94 20.69 -2.50
CA ASN A 14 21.75 22.03 -1.96
C ASN A 14 20.25 22.25 -1.59
N PRO A 15 19.89 23.35 -0.93
CA PRO A 15 18.49 23.66 -0.60
C PRO A 15 17.56 23.78 -1.82
N ARG A 16 18.09 24.03 -3.02
CA ARG A 16 17.33 24.10 -4.27
C ARG A 16 17.09 22.73 -4.92
N GLY A 17 17.65 21.64 -4.33
CA GLY A 17 17.54 20.28 -4.87
C GLY A 17 18.61 19.91 -5.90
N GLN A 18 19.55 20.79 -6.22
CA GLN A 18 20.65 20.49 -7.14
C GLN A 18 21.75 19.74 -6.42
N ILE A 19 22.39 18.79 -7.10
CA ILE A 19 23.50 18.02 -6.56
C ILE A 19 24.75 18.90 -6.44
N ILE A 20 25.40 18.86 -5.28
CA ILE A 20 26.70 19.48 -5.07
C ILE A 20 27.76 18.53 -5.62
N GLU A 21 28.61 19.03 -6.54
CA GLU A 21 29.63 18.23 -7.25
C GLU A 21 30.66 17.63 -6.30
N LEU A 22 30.92 18.26 -5.15
CA LEU A 22 31.85 17.78 -4.16
C LEU A 22 31.20 16.72 -3.25
N PRO A 23 31.57 15.43 -3.36
CA PRO A 23 31.02 14.37 -2.53
C PRO A 23 31.60 14.40 -1.11
N VAL A 24 30.79 14.02 -0.14
CA VAL A 24 31.25 13.73 1.23
C VAL A 24 31.82 12.33 1.27
N LYS A 25 33.16 12.23 1.37
CA LYS A 25 33.89 10.94 1.32
C LYS A 25 33.94 10.27 2.68
N SER A 26 33.92 11.04 3.77
CA SER A 26 34.00 10.52 5.12
C SER A 26 32.70 9.86 5.56
N SER A 27 32.81 8.87 6.45
CA SER A 27 31.69 8.25 7.15
C SER A 27 31.41 8.99 8.47
N PHE A 28 30.24 8.78 9.07
CA PHE A 28 29.97 9.28 10.41
C PHE A 28 30.89 8.68 11.47
N ARG A 29 31.35 7.44 11.27
CA ARG A 29 32.29 6.77 12.19
C ARG A 29 33.67 7.42 12.18
N GLU A 30 34.16 7.88 11.04
CA GLU A 30 35.46 8.53 10.88
C GLU A 30 35.39 9.99 11.34
N GLY A 31 34.19 10.59 11.28
CA GLY A 31 33.97 12.00 11.49
C GLY A 31 34.11 12.82 10.20
N LEU A 32 33.34 13.88 10.10
CA LEU A 32 33.31 14.77 8.93
C LEU A 32 34.32 15.91 9.11
N SER A 33 34.99 16.30 8.04
CA SER A 33 35.75 17.57 8.00
C SER A 33 34.80 18.76 8.14
N VAL A 34 35.31 19.92 8.48
CA VAL A 34 34.50 21.14 8.66
C VAL A 34 33.68 21.47 7.40
N LEU A 35 34.31 21.31 6.22
CA LEU A 35 33.66 21.58 4.96
C LEU A 35 32.55 20.53 4.66
N GLU A 36 32.82 19.26 4.88
CA GLU A 36 31.86 18.19 4.69
C GLU A 36 30.67 18.31 5.64
N TYR A 37 30.92 18.70 6.89
CA TYR A 37 29.88 19.01 7.86
C TYR A 37 29.01 20.17 7.38
N PHE A 38 29.62 21.27 6.94
CA PHE A 38 28.88 22.43 6.44
C PHE A 38 27.99 22.09 5.25
N ILE A 39 28.50 21.38 4.25
CA ILE A 39 27.74 20.90 3.10
C ILE A 39 26.56 20.03 3.57
N SER A 40 26.80 19.15 4.53
CA SER A 40 25.79 18.25 5.10
C SER A 40 24.67 18.96 5.85
N THR A 41 24.94 20.13 6.46
CA THR A 41 23.94 20.89 7.24
C THR A 41 22.83 21.45 6.37
N HIS A 42 23.08 21.76 5.09
CA HIS A 42 22.04 22.24 4.17
C HIS A 42 20.92 21.23 4.00
N GLY A 43 21.28 19.96 3.73
CA GLY A 43 20.31 18.87 3.60
C GLY A 43 19.58 18.57 4.90
N ALA A 44 20.28 18.58 6.02
CA ALA A 44 19.66 18.35 7.33
C ALA A 44 18.64 19.44 7.68
N ARG A 45 18.98 20.73 7.48
CA ARG A 45 18.06 21.84 7.73
C ARG A 45 16.84 21.79 6.82
N LYS A 46 17.03 21.49 5.52
CA LYS A 46 15.91 21.30 4.58
C LYS A 46 15.00 20.16 5.04
N GLY A 47 15.57 19.03 5.43
CA GLY A 47 14.80 17.88 5.94
C GLY A 47 13.95 18.21 7.15
N LEU A 48 14.47 18.98 8.12
CA LEU A 48 13.71 19.47 9.29
C LEU A 48 12.54 20.37 8.87
N THR A 49 12.78 21.31 7.97
CA THR A 49 11.74 22.22 7.48
C THR A 49 10.66 21.45 6.68
N ASP A 50 11.07 20.56 5.78
CA ASP A 50 10.16 19.75 4.99
C ASP A 50 9.29 18.85 5.87
N THR A 51 9.87 18.27 6.93
CA THR A 51 9.11 17.45 7.89
C THR A 51 8.04 18.29 8.60
N ALA A 52 8.39 19.48 9.06
CA ALA A 52 7.45 20.38 9.76
C ALA A 52 6.28 20.80 8.85
N LEU A 53 6.55 21.12 7.58
CA LEU A 53 5.52 21.51 6.61
C LEU A 53 4.63 20.32 6.21
N ARG A 54 5.21 19.17 5.92
CA ARG A 54 4.46 17.97 5.49
C ARG A 54 3.59 17.35 6.58
N THR A 55 3.83 17.65 7.84
CA THR A 55 2.94 17.23 8.94
C THR A 55 1.54 17.82 8.75
N ALA A 56 1.45 19.07 8.30
CA ALA A 56 0.15 19.70 7.99
C ALA A 56 -0.55 19.01 6.82
N ASP A 57 0.18 18.62 5.77
CA ASP A 57 -0.38 17.90 4.60
C ASP A 57 -0.94 16.53 5.02
N SER A 58 -0.20 15.78 5.84
CA SER A 58 -0.65 14.50 6.40
C SER A 58 -1.94 14.65 7.22
N GLY A 59 -2.01 15.69 8.05
CA GLY A 59 -3.21 15.99 8.83
C GLY A 59 -4.40 16.36 7.95
N TYR A 60 -4.18 17.13 6.90
CA TYR A 60 -5.23 17.52 5.95
C TYR A 60 -5.72 16.31 5.12
N LEU A 61 -4.83 15.43 4.68
CA LEU A 61 -5.22 14.18 4.02
C LEU A 61 -6.10 13.32 4.92
N THR A 62 -5.68 13.11 6.17
CA THR A 62 -6.43 12.32 7.15
C THR A 62 -7.83 12.90 7.38
N ARG A 63 -7.94 14.23 7.53
CA ARG A 63 -9.24 14.90 7.67
C ARG A 63 -10.14 14.64 6.48
N ARG A 64 -9.64 14.81 5.25
CA ARG A 64 -10.43 14.54 4.02
C ARG A 64 -10.91 13.10 3.94
N LEU A 65 -10.05 12.13 4.30
CA LEU A 65 -10.43 10.72 4.35
C LEU A 65 -11.54 10.47 5.37
N ILE A 66 -11.48 11.08 6.56
CA ILE A 66 -12.52 10.96 7.59
C ILE A 66 -13.83 11.60 7.09
N ASP A 67 -13.77 12.79 6.49
CA ASP A 67 -14.95 13.50 6.00
C ASP A 67 -15.73 12.68 4.95
N VAL A 68 -15.01 11.91 4.11
CA VAL A 68 -15.62 11.03 3.10
C VAL A 68 -16.11 9.71 3.70
N ALA A 69 -15.37 9.14 4.65
CA ALA A 69 -15.62 7.80 5.17
C ALA A 69 -16.53 7.75 6.42
N GLN A 70 -16.87 8.90 7.01
CA GLN A 70 -17.64 8.94 8.27
C GLN A 70 -19.03 8.28 8.20
N ASP A 71 -19.63 8.26 7.02
CA ASP A 71 -20.96 7.66 6.80
C ASP A 71 -20.90 6.13 6.64
N VAL A 72 -19.69 5.55 6.55
CA VAL A 72 -19.52 4.10 6.46
C VAL A 72 -19.55 3.49 7.86
N ILE A 73 -20.74 3.12 8.28
CA ILE A 73 -21.05 2.54 9.59
C ILE A 73 -21.66 1.17 9.37
N ILE A 74 -21.46 0.24 10.30
CA ILE A 74 -22.14 -1.06 10.28
C ILE A 74 -23.62 -0.87 10.67
N LEU A 75 -24.53 -1.09 9.73
CA LEU A 75 -25.98 -0.88 9.94
C LEU A 75 -26.79 -2.17 9.88
N GLU A 76 -26.33 -3.18 9.16
CA GLU A 76 -27.05 -4.41 8.86
C GLU A 76 -26.22 -5.63 9.25
N GLU A 77 -26.88 -6.74 9.57
CA GLU A 77 -26.17 -8.00 9.83
C GLU A 77 -25.69 -8.65 8.54
N ASP A 78 -26.53 -8.67 7.51
CA ASP A 78 -26.23 -9.28 6.21
C ASP A 78 -26.98 -8.55 5.08
N CYS A 79 -26.26 -8.12 4.05
CA CYS A 79 -26.83 -7.49 2.86
C CYS A 79 -27.33 -8.51 1.83
N GLY A 80 -27.13 -9.81 2.05
CA GLY A 80 -27.54 -10.89 1.13
C GLY A 80 -26.74 -10.97 -0.18
N SER A 81 -25.64 -10.23 -0.33
CA SER A 81 -24.83 -10.27 -1.55
C SER A 81 -24.18 -11.63 -1.76
N PRO A 82 -24.37 -12.26 -2.95
CA PRO A 82 -23.63 -13.49 -3.32
C PRO A 82 -22.20 -13.21 -3.81
N ALA A 83 -21.87 -11.95 -4.03
CA ALA A 83 -20.56 -11.54 -4.52
C ALA A 83 -19.50 -11.59 -3.44
N GLY A 84 -18.25 -11.76 -3.86
CA GLY A 84 -17.09 -11.77 -2.98
C GLY A 84 -15.80 -11.75 -3.79
N ILE A 85 -14.68 -11.71 -3.08
CA ILE A 85 -13.34 -11.71 -3.67
C ILE A 85 -12.68 -13.07 -3.49
N TRP A 86 -11.87 -13.47 -4.46
CA TRP A 86 -11.01 -14.64 -4.37
C TRP A 86 -9.76 -14.31 -3.56
N ILE A 87 -9.48 -15.08 -2.54
CA ILE A 87 -8.20 -15.10 -1.84
C ILE A 87 -7.46 -16.34 -2.26
N GLU A 88 -6.30 -16.16 -2.88
CA GLU A 88 -5.44 -17.24 -3.38
C GLU A 88 -4.22 -17.40 -2.49
N GLU A 89 -3.75 -18.64 -2.37
CA GLU A 89 -2.47 -18.93 -1.74
C GLU A 89 -1.35 -18.41 -2.63
N GLN A 90 -0.69 -17.34 -2.20
CA GLN A 90 0.45 -16.79 -2.92
C GLN A 90 1.75 -17.29 -2.30
N THR A 91 2.59 -17.91 -3.13
CA THR A 91 3.87 -18.49 -2.70
C THR A 91 4.98 -17.45 -2.53
N THR A 92 4.80 -16.23 -3.04
CA THR A 92 5.86 -15.20 -3.02
C THR A 92 5.31 -13.81 -2.70
N GLY A 93 6.00 -13.09 -1.82
CA GLY A 93 5.88 -11.64 -1.67
C GLY A 93 4.90 -11.11 -0.65
N LEU A 94 4.04 -11.91 -0.02
CA LEU A 94 3.15 -11.45 1.05
C LEU A 94 3.73 -11.77 2.43
N LEU A 95 3.60 -10.80 3.34
CA LEU A 95 4.02 -10.95 4.74
C LEU A 95 3.10 -11.86 5.56
N ALA A 96 1.81 -12.00 5.15
CA ALA A 96 0.79 -12.78 5.84
C ALA A 96 0.54 -14.12 5.14
N SER A 97 0.41 -15.19 5.92
CA SER A 97 0.07 -16.53 5.44
C SER A 97 -1.36 -16.57 4.87
N PHE A 98 -1.67 -17.61 4.08
CA PHE A 98 -3.03 -17.81 3.57
C PHE A 98 -4.05 -17.90 4.71
N GLU A 99 -3.71 -18.63 5.77
CA GLU A 99 -4.52 -18.76 6.99
C GLU A 99 -4.85 -17.40 7.62
N GLU A 100 -3.85 -16.55 7.81
CA GLU A 100 -4.04 -15.21 8.41
C GLU A 100 -4.90 -14.28 7.52
N ARG A 101 -4.83 -14.45 6.21
CA ARG A 101 -5.60 -13.62 5.27
C ARG A 101 -7.07 -13.96 5.21
N ILE A 102 -7.44 -15.21 5.47
CA ILE A 102 -8.83 -15.69 5.47
C ILE A 102 -9.49 -15.60 6.85
N LEU A 103 -8.70 -15.52 7.91
CA LEU A 103 -9.17 -15.47 9.29
C LEU A 103 -10.11 -14.26 9.52
N GLY A 104 -11.25 -14.52 10.18
CA GLY A 104 -12.23 -13.49 10.53
C GLY A 104 -13.08 -12.99 9.37
N ARG A 105 -12.91 -13.55 8.15
CA ARG A 105 -13.77 -13.26 7.00
C ARG A 105 -14.94 -14.22 6.93
N THR A 106 -15.96 -13.85 6.16
CA THR A 106 -17.15 -14.68 5.94
C THR A 106 -17.08 -15.30 4.55
N THR A 107 -17.40 -16.59 4.43
CA THR A 107 -17.43 -17.29 3.15
C THR A 107 -18.50 -16.74 2.21
N ALA A 108 -18.16 -16.51 0.94
CA ALA A 108 -19.09 -16.09 -0.11
C ALA A 108 -19.55 -17.27 -1.01
N SER A 109 -18.91 -18.44 -0.86
CA SER A 109 -19.30 -19.67 -1.50
C SER A 109 -19.00 -20.86 -0.59
N PRO A 110 -19.66 -22.02 -0.78
CA PRO A 110 -19.29 -23.23 -0.06
C PRO A 110 -17.85 -23.62 -0.35
N VAL A 111 -17.13 -23.97 0.70
CA VAL A 111 -15.74 -24.46 0.64
C VAL A 111 -15.78 -25.97 0.65
N ILE A 112 -15.36 -26.60 -0.45
CA ILE A 112 -15.42 -28.03 -0.68
C ILE A 112 -14.01 -28.61 -0.56
N ASP A 113 -13.89 -29.76 0.09
CA ASP A 113 -12.63 -30.49 0.24
C ASP A 113 -12.17 -31.03 -1.13
N PRO A 114 -10.96 -30.67 -1.61
CA PRO A 114 -10.47 -31.16 -2.91
C PRO A 114 -10.23 -32.68 -2.94
N SER A 115 -10.11 -33.32 -1.79
CA SER A 115 -9.92 -34.78 -1.67
C SER A 115 -11.24 -35.55 -1.67
N ASP A 116 -12.35 -34.89 -1.32
CA ASP A 116 -13.70 -35.48 -1.31
C ASP A 116 -14.74 -34.43 -1.67
N ASP A 117 -15.16 -34.37 -2.93
CA ASP A 117 -16.13 -33.40 -3.47
C ASP A 117 -17.48 -33.39 -2.75
N LYS A 118 -17.77 -34.39 -1.91
CA LYS A 118 -18.99 -34.44 -1.09
C LYS A 118 -18.83 -33.81 0.28
N ARG A 119 -17.60 -33.55 0.71
CA ARG A 119 -17.32 -32.98 2.02
C ARG A 119 -17.26 -31.47 1.94
N ILE A 120 -18.28 -30.81 2.47
CA ILE A 120 -18.29 -29.36 2.64
C ILE A 120 -17.59 -29.03 3.96
N ILE A 121 -16.47 -28.29 3.89
CA ILE A 121 -15.71 -27.81 5.06
C ILE A 121 -16.44 -26.61 5.68
N ALA A 122 -16.92 -25.67 4.84
CA ALA A 122 -17.70 -24.52 5.28
C ALA A 122 -18.81 -24.21 4.28
N ASN A 123 -20.00 -23.92 4.78
CA ASN A 123 -21.12 -23.48 3.97
C ASN A 123 -20.99 -21.99 3.60
N TYR A 124 -21.92 -21.50 2.77
CA TYR A 124 -22.11 -20.09 2.51
C TYR A 124 -22.39 -19.30 3.81
N ASN A 125 -21.86 -18.09 3.90
CA ASN A 125 -22.10 -17.13 4.99
C ASN A 125 -21.63 -17.61 6.39
N VAL A 126 -20.56 -18.40 6.45
CA VAL A 126 -19.94 -18.88 7.69
C VAL A 126 -18.70 -18.04 7.98
N GLU A 127 -18.57 -17.57 9.22
CA GLU A 127 -17.35 -16.88 9.68
C GLU A 127 -16.20 -17.88 9.82
N ILE A 128 -15.05 -17.54 9.25
CA ILE A 128 -13.84 -18.35 9.31
C ILE A 128 -13.11 -18.03 10.63
N ASN A 129 -13.26 -18.92 11.61
CA ASN A 129 -12.51 -18.85 12.85
C ASN A 129 -11.14 -19.54 12.72
N GLU A 130 -10.33 -19.51 13.78
CA GLU A 130 -8.97 -20.07 13.81
C GLU A 130 -8.92 -21.57 13.44
N GLN A 131 -9.91 -22.35 13.92
CA GLN A 131 -9.97 -23.78 13.65
C GLN A 131 -10.31 -24.07 12.19
N LEU A 132 -11.28 -23.34 11.65
CA LEU A 132 -11.72 -23.47 10.25
C LEU A 132 -10.63 -22.97 9.29
N ALA A 133 -9.92 -21.88 9.61
CA ALA A 133 -8.81 -21.37 8.81
C ALA A 133 -7.69 -22.41 8.69
N LYS A 134 -7.33 -23.09 9.79
CA LYS A 134 -6.36 -24.19 9.77
C LYS A 134 -6.83 -25.38 8.96
N GLN A 135 -8.08 -25.81 9.13
CA GLN A 135 -8.65 -26.90 8.32
C GLN A 135 -8.62 -26.60 6.82
N ILE A 136 -8.95 -25.37 6.43
CA ILE A 136 -8.89 -24.93 5.03
C ILE A 136 -7.45 -24.97 4.50
N ALA A 137 -6.50 -24.44 5.26
CA ALA A 137 -5.09 -24.43 4.88
C ALA A 137 -4.50 -25.86 4.77
N GLU A 138 -4.83 -26.75 5.72
CA GLU A 138 -4.37 -28.15 5.75
C GLU A 138 -5.02 -29.02 4.64
N SER A 139 -6.22 -28.65 4.17
CA SER A 139 -6.91 -29.38 3.09
C SER A 139 -6.32 -29.15 1.71
N GLY A 140 -5.31 -28.30 1.56
CA GLY A 140 -4.67 -28.01 0.26
C GLY A 140 -5.53 -27.17 -0.68
N ILE A 141 -6.51 -26.42 -0.15
CA ILE A 141 -7.34 -25.50 -0.92
C ILE A 141 -6.51 -24.27 -1.25
N GLY A 142 -6.18 -24.09 -2.54
CA GLY A 142 -5.34 -22.97 -3.01
C GLY A 142 -6.07 -21.64 -3.15
N ARG A 143 -7.43 -21.63 -3.11
CA ARG A 143 -8.22 -20.39 -3.21
C ARG A 143 -9.60 -20.56 -2.60
N ILE A 144 -10.09 -19.50 -1.97
CA ILE A 144 -11.47 -19.44 -1.45
C ILE A 144 -12.13 -18.12 -1.81
N MET A 145 -13.44 -18.13 -1.94
CA MET A 145 -14.24 -16.93 -2.16
C MET A 145 -14.79 -16.45 -0.83
N VAL A 146 -14.46 -15.22 -0.47
CA VAL A 146 -14.89 -14.60 0.79
C VAL A 146 -15.65 -13.30 0.53
N ARG A 147 -16.55 -12.95 1.41
CA ARG A 147 -17.26 -11.67 1.35
C ARG A 147 -16.29 -10.51 1.57
N SER A 148 -16.56 -9.40 0.90
CA SER A 148 -15.70 -8.22 0.93
C SER A 148 -16.52 -6.96 1.16
N ALA A 149 -15.88 -5.99 1.79
CA ALA A 149 -16.39 -4.64 1.93
C ALA A 149 -16.67 -3.98 0.56
N LEU A 150 -15.89 -4.33 -0.47
CA LEU A 150 -16.00 -3.76 -1.83
C LEU A 150 -17.26 -4.21 -2.56
N ASP A 151 -17.75 -5.42 -2.26
CA ASP A 151 -18.92 -6.02 -2.92
C ASP A 151 -20.18 -5.96 -2.04
N CYS A 152 -20.13 -5.19 -0.96
CA CYS A 152 -21.27 -5.03 -0.07
C CYS A 152 -22.41 -4.27 -0.75
N GLN A 153 -23.60 -4.87 -0.75
CA GLN A 153 -24.80 -4.31 -1.36
C GLN A 153 -25.72 -3.58 -0.36
N ALA A 154 -25.24 -3.27 0.84
CA ALA A 154 -25.97 -2.46 1.80
C ALA A 154 -26.27 -1.08 1.19
N THR A 155 -27.51 -0.61 1.35
CA THR A 155 -27.97 0.68 0.78
C THR A 155 -27.26 1.88 1.41
N ARG A 156 -26.88 1.76 2.69
CA ARG A 156 -26.12 2.75 3.46
C ARG A 156 -25.14 2.02 4.37
N GLY A 157 -23.95 2.57 4.51
CA GLY A 157 -22.93 1.96 5.36
C GLY A 157 -22.47 0.60 4.84
N MET A 158 -22.33 -0.37 5.74
CA MET A 158 -21.84 -1.70 5.46
C MET A 158 -22.53 -2.74 6.35
N CYS A 159 -22.58 -4.01 5.91
CA CYS A 159 -23.07 -5.09 6.74
C CYS A 159 -21.94 -5.83 7.48
N GLN A 160 -22.31 -6.47 8.61
CA GLN A 160 -21.36 -7.23 9.43
C GLN A 160 -20.69 -8.39 8.67
N ALA A 161 -21.47 -9.11 7.84
CA ALA A 161 -20.96 -10.25 7.10
C ALA A 161 -19.89 -9.87 6.06
N CYS A 162 -20.03 -8.72 5.39
CA CYS A 162 -19.04 -8.23 4.43
C CYS A 162 -17.80 -7.63 5.09
N TYR A 163 -17.95 -7.03 6.28
CA TYR A 163 -16.82 -6.51 7.03
C TYR A 163 -16.05 -7.62 7.75
N GLY A 164 -16.76 -8.49 8.46
CA GLY A 164 -16.18 -9.60 9.20
C GLY A 164 -15.85 -9.25 10.65
N ARG A 165 -14.60 -9.50 11.07
CA ARG A 165 -14.13 -9.37 12.45
C ARG A 165 -13.60 -7.96 12.73
N SER A 166 -13.96 -7.41 13.90
CA SER A 166 -13.35 -6.18 14.42
C SER A 166 -11.92 -6.45 14.88
N LEU A 167 -10.96 -5.66 14.40
CA LEU A 167 -9.54 -5.83 14.73
C LEU A 167 -9.23 -5.50 16.20
N ALA A 168 -10.07 -4.69 16.86
CA ALA A 168 -9.85 -4.30 18.25
C ALA A 168 -10.25 -5.39 19.23
N THR A 169 -11.35 -6.09 18.96
CA THR A 169 -11.92 -7.08 19.88
C THR A 169 -11.66 -8.52 19.46
N GLY A 170 -11.31 -8.76 18.19
CA GLY A 170 -11.21 -10.09 17.61
C GLY A 170 -12.55 -10.82 17.44
N ALA A 171 -13.66 -10.20 17.80
CA ALA A 171 -15.01 -10.70 17.59
C ALA A 171 -15.63 -10.11 16.33
N ARG A 172 -16.78 -10.66 15.89
CA ARG A 172 -17.55 -10.09 14.79
C ARG A 172 -17.91 -8.63 15.10
N VAL A 173 -17.77 -7.76 14.10
CA VAL A 173 -18.07 -6.33 14.23
C VAL A 173 -19.51 -6.11 14.70
N MET A 174 -19.72 -5.10 15.54
CA MET A 174 -21.07 -4.80 16.10
C MET A 174 -21.79 -3.75 15.26
N PRO A 175 -23.13 -3.78 15.21
CA PRO A 175 -23.92 -2.70 14.60
C PRO A 175 -23.61 -1.36 15.29
N GLY A 176 -23.48 -0.30 14.46
CA GLY A 176 -23.12 1.04 14.94
C GLY A 176 -21.62 1.33 14.96
N GLU A 177 -20.75 0.36 14.69
CA GLU A 177 -19.30 0.60 14.64
C GLU A 177 -18.93 1.41 13.39
N ALA A 178 -18.21 2.53 13.60
CA ALA A 178 -17.83 3.47 12.55
C ALA A 178 -16.55 3.00 11.83
N VAL A 179 -16.67 1.94 11.05
CA VAL A 179 -15.54 1.28 10.37
C VAL A 179 -14.83 2.16 9.36
N GLY A 180 -15.55 3.11 8.74
CA GLY A 180 -14.97 4.07 7.81
C GLY A 180 -13.99 5.03 8.49
N ILE A 181 -14.32 5.52 9.68
CA ILE A 181 -13.41 6.36 10.48
C ILE A 181 -12.18 5.56 10.88
N ILE A 182 -12.36 4.31 11.32
CA ILE A 182 -11.24 3.42 11.69
C ILE A 182 -10.30 3.22 10.50
N ALA A 183 -10.86 2.97 9.30
CA ALA A 183 -10.07 2.84 8.08
C ALA A 183 -9.31 4.13 7.74
N ALA A 184 -9.98 5.29 7.77
CA ALA A 184 -9.37 6.59 7.49
C ALA A 184 -8.22 6.91 8.47
N GLN A 185 -8.39 6.63 9.75
CA GLN A 185 -7.36 6.80 10.76
C GLN A 185 -6.19 5.84 10.58
N SER A 186 -6.46 4.59 10.21
CA SER A 186 -5.42 3.59 9.93
C SER A 186 -4.57 3.93 8.70
N ILE A 187 -5.14 4.67 7.74
CA ILE A 187 -4.42 5.19 6.57
C ILE A 187 -3.65 6.46 6.93
N GLY A 188 -4.26 7.34 7.73
CA GLY A 188 -3.70 8.65 8.08
C GLY A 188 -2.57 8.59 9.10
N GLU A 189 -2.61 7.65 10.07
CA GLU A 189 -1.57 7.51 11.09
C GLU A 189 -0.18 7.28 10.48
N PRO A 190 0.04 6.30 9.57
CA PRO A 190 1.34 6.12 8.94
C PRO A 190 1.79 7.31 8.08
N GLY A 191 0.87 8.15 7.63
CA GLY A 191 1.17 9.38 6.89
C GLY A 191 2.10 10.30 7.68
N THR A 192 1.85 10.49 8.96
CA THR A 192 2.72 11.27 9.86
C THR A 192 4.11 10.63 10.00
N GLN A 193 4.18 9.29 10.10
CA GLN A 193 5.47 8.58 10.15
C GLN A 193 6.24 8.68 8.83
N LEU A 194 5.56 8.67 7.69
CA LEU A 194 6.18 8.85 6.37
C LEU A 194 6.78 10.25 6.23
N THR A 195 6.19 11.29 6.82
CA THR A 195 6.79 12.64 6.84
C THR A 195 8.08 12.67 7.64
N MET A 196 8.16 11.94 8.76
CA MET A 196 9.35 11.87 9.60
C MET A 196 10.50 11.09 8.91
N ARG A 197 10.20 10.07 8.11
CA ARG A 197 11.23 9.27 7.40
C ARG A 197 12.03 10.08 6.39
N THR A 198 11.48 11.13 5.79
CA THR A 198 12.21 12.02 4.87
C THR A 198 13.41 12.71 5.55
N PHE A 199 13.36 12.94 6.87
CA PHE A 199 14.44 13.48 7.66
C PHE A 199 15.67 12.55 7.70
N HIS A 200 15.46 11.23 7.74
CA HIS A 200 16.55 10.27 7.83
C HIS A 200 17.38 10.12 6.55
N THR A 201 16.91 10.61 5.42
CA THR A 201 17.64 10.58 4.14
C THR A 201 18.75 11.66 4.11
N GLY A 202 18.64 12.70 4.94
CA GLY A 202 19.72 13.65 5.23
C GLY A 202 20.23 14.47 4.05
N GLY A 203 19.43 14.63 2.98
CA GLY A 203 19.82 15.39 1.79
C GLY A 203 20.76 14.67 0.83
N VAL A 204 20.93 13.35 0.99
CA VAL A 204 21.64 12.51 0.01
C VAL A 204 20.85 12.52 -1.30
N ALA A 205 21.56 12.73 -2.41
CA ALA A 205 20.95 12.71 -3.74
C ALA A 205 20.39 11.31 -4.04
N GLN A 206 19.10 11.24 -4.32
CA GLN A 206 18.40 10.05 -4.79
C GLN A 206 17.68 10.39 -6.10
N GLU A 207 17.47 9.36 -6.93
CA GLU A 207 16.61 9.50 -8.11
C GLU A 207 15.21 9.96 -7.71
N ASP A 208 14.60 10.79 -8.55
CA ASP A 208 13.35 11.51 -8.27
C ASP A 208 12.12 10.60 -8.44
N ILE A 209 12.10 9.49 -7.70
CA ILE A 209 10.94 8.61 -7.63
C ILE A 209 9.98 9.16 -6.57
N THR A 210 8.78 9.52 -6.99
CA THR A 210 7.73 9.96 -6.08
C THR A 210 7.39 8.84 -5.11
N SER A 211 7.78 9.01 -3.84
CA SER A 211 7.59 8.02 -2.78
C SER A 211 7.07 8.68 -1.51
N GLY A 212 6.54 7.87 -0.59
CA GLY A 212 6.01 8.36 0.69
C GLY A 212 4.67 9.09 0.54
N LEU A 213 4.46 10.13 1.36
CA LEU A 213 3.18 10.85 1.44
C LEU A 213 2.69 11.42 0.10
N PRO A 214 3.52 12.07 -0.74
CA PRO A 214 3.05 12.57 -2.04
C PRO A 214 2.47 11.48 -2.94
N ARG A 215 3.02 10.27 -2.90
CA ARG A 215 2.50 9.13 -3.66
C ARG A 215 1.16 8.64 -3.13
N VAL A 216 0.99 8.63 -1.82
CA VAL A 216 -0.29 8.29 -1.17
C VAL A 216 -1.38 9.28 -1.58
N GLU A 217 -1.06 10.59 -1.59
CA GLU A 217 -1.99 11.64 -2.05
C GLU A 217 -2.37 11.48 -3.53
N GLU A 218 -1.39 11.24 -4.41
CA GLU A 218 -1.65 11.00 -5.84
C GLU A 218 -2.64 9.85 -6.05
N LEU A 219 -2.49 8.74 -5.28
CA LEU A 219 -3.37 7.57 -5.38
C LEU A 219 -4.79 7.87 -4.89
N PHE A 220 -4.93 8.50 -3.72
CA PHE A 220 -6.26 8.82 -3.17
C PHE A 220 -7.00 9.91 -3.94
N GLU A 221 -6.27 10.84 -4.53
CA GLU A 221 -6.86 11.92 -5.34
C GLU A 221 -6.98 11.55 -6.83
N ALA A 222 -6.55 10.34 -7.23
CA ALA A 222 -6.52 9.87 -8.62
C ALA A 222 -5.83 10.86 -9.58
N ARG A 223 -4.76 11.51 -9.11
CA ARG A 223 -3.95 12.42 -9.92
C ARG A 223 -3.05 11.64 -10.86
N SER A 224 -2.78 12.20 -12.03
CA SER A 224 -1.74 11.65 -12.92
C SER A 224 -0.39 11.68 -12.23
N PRO A 225 0.31 10.55 -12.09
CA PRO A 225 1.60 10.49 -11.41
C PRO A 225 2.67 11.28 -12.19
N ARG A 226 3.58 11.94 -11.49
CA ARG A 226 4.67 12.71 -12.11
C ARG A 226 5.61 11.87 -12.97
N GLY A 227 5.80 10.60 -12.58
CA GLY A 227 6.61 9.62 -13.31
C GLY A 227 5.74 8.55 -14.00
N GLN A 228 4.71 8.97 -14.74
CA GLN A 228 3.83 8.05 -15.44
C GLN A 228 4.61 7.29 -16.53
N ALA A 229 4.55 5.95 -16.47
CA ALA A 229 5.05 5.11 -17.54
C ALA A 229 4.16 5.28 -18.80
N ILE A 230 4.78 5.26 -19.96
CA ILE A 230 4.06 5.20 -21.24
C ILE A 230 3.56 3.77 -21.39
N LEU A 231 2.25 3.60 -21.45
CA LEU A 231 1.60 2.30 -21.63
C LEU A 231 1.29 2.09 -23.12
N ALA A 232 1.44 0.85 -23.58
CA ALA A 232 0.96 0.45 -24.89
C ALA A 232 -0.57 0.43 -24.90
N GLU A 233 -1.19 1.04 -25.91
CA GLU A 233 -2.65 1.04 -26.10
C GLU A 233 -3.14 -0.15 -26.94
N ILE A 234 -2.20 -0.82 -27.63
CA ILE A 234 -2.47 -1.96 -28.51
C ILE A 234 -1.53 -3.11 -28.18
N ASP A 235 -1.98 -4.34 -28.46
CA ASP A 235 -1.13 -5.52 -28.42
C ASP A 235 -0.27 -5.59 -29.69
N GLY A 236 0.98 -6.03 -29.58
CA GLY A 236 1.85 -6.10 -30.73
C GLY A 236 3.31 -6.43 -30.40
N GLU A 237 4.12 -6.50 -31.44
CA GLU A 237 5.56 -6.71 -31.34
C GLU A 237 6.29 -5.40 -31.11
N VAL A 238 7.23 -5.39 -30.15
CA VAL A 238 8.00 -4.21 -29.77
C VAL A 238 9.31 -4.19 -30.52
N ASP A 239 9.52 -3.15 -31.34
CA ASP A 239 10.79 -2.85 -32.02
C ASP A 239 11.49 -1.67 -31.32
N LEU A 240 12.73 -1.90 -30.92
CA LEU A 240 13.55 -0.91 -30.21
C LEU A 240 14.65 -0.41 -31.16
N SER A 241 14.67 0.88 -31.42
CA SER A 241 15.72 1.55 -32.22
C SER A 241 16.34 2.69 -31.44
N GLU A 242 17.66 2.88 -31.61
CA GLU A 242 18.39 4.04 -31.09
C GLU A 242 18.46 5.11 -32.18
N GLY A 243 17.98 6.31 -31.89
CA GLY A 243 18.07 7.48 -32.76
C GLY A 243 18.92 8.59 -32.14
N GLU A 244 19.25 9.62 -32.91
CA GLU A 244 20.03 10.78 -32.44
C GLU A 244 19.35 11.51 -31.25
N ASP A 245 18.01 11.43 -31.13
CA ASP A 245 17.19 12.04 -30.07
C ASP A 245 16.92 11.10 -28.89
N GLY A 246 17.49 9.88 -28.85
CA GLY A 246 17.29 8.88 -27.80
C GLY A 246 16.66 7.57 -28.31
N ARG A 247 16.16 6.75 -27.37
CA ARG A 247 15.52 5.47 -27.69
C ARG A 247 14.12 5.69 -28.25
N ARG A 248 13.86 5.10 -29.42
CA ARG A 248 12.54 5.06 -30.05
C ARG A 248 11.95 3.67 -29.90
N ILE A 249 10.75 3.61 -29.34
CA ILE A 249 9.99 2.38 -29.18
C ILE A 249 8.87 2.40 -30.21
N ARG A 250 8.80 1.38 -31.08
CA ARG A 250 7.74 1.19 -32.06
C ARG A 250 6.97 -0.06 -31.67
N LEU A 251 5.67 0.06 -31.60
CA LEU A 251 4.76 -1.07 -31.43
C LEU A 251 4.09 -1.37 -32.77
N VAL A 252 4.17 -2.61 -33.21
CA VAL A 252 3.57 -3.07 -34.48
C VAL A 252 2.51 -4.08 -34.14
N SER A 253 1.24 -3.74 -34.38
CA SER A 253 0.12 -4.67 -34.24
C SER A 253 -0.02 -5.53 -35.49
N SER A 254 -0.33 -6.79 -35.31
CA SER A 254 -0.69 -7.72 -36.40
C SER A 254 -2.19 -7.71 -36.73
N GLU A 255 -3.01 -6.98 -35.96
CA GLU A 255 -4.44 -6.83 -36.24
C GLU A 255 -4.66 -5.58 -37.11
N GLU A 256 -5.30 -5.76 -38.26
CA GLU A 256 -5.85 -4.69 -39.09
C GLU A 256 -7.13 -4.16 -38.44
N TYR A 257 -7.15 -2.85 -38.13
CA TYR A 257 -8.35 -2.15 -37.65
C TYR A 257 -9.13 -1.56 -38.83
#